data_32180f1c7ef636a7dc5d6504d449bf85
#
_entry.id   32180f1c7ef636a7dc5d6504d449bf85
#
_cell.length_a   1.000
_cell.length_b   1.000
_cell.length_c   1.000
_cell.angle_alpha   90.00
_cell.angle_beta   90.00
_cell.angle_gamma   90.00
#
_symmetry.space_group_name_H-M   'P 1'
#
loop_
_entity.id
_entity.type
_entity.pdbx_description
1 polymer ?
#
loop_
_entity_poly.entity_id
_entity_poly.type
_entity_poly.pdbx_seq_one_letter_code
_entity_poly.pdbx_strand_id
1 'polypeptide(L)'
;MRAGKKQHTGARYRGEEPGQRWEIDFTEVRPGKYGYFYLLVLVDTFLGWVKAFPTKGETAIVFAKKILKEIVPRYGLPVTMGSDNGPAFVSQIIQGLAQTLGTKWKLHCEYNPQSSGQVERMNRTLKETLTKLTIETGGDWVTLLPFTLFQVCNTPYKLNLTPFEILCKRPPPVCPIFERKCLPPPTLGQFQQTLMTLSKVHNHA
;
A
#
# COMPACT_ATOMS: atom_id res chain seq x y z
N MET A 1 -19.39 -27.42 36.25
CA MET A 1 -19.36 -26.00 35.78
C MET A 1 -18.13 -25.79 34.90
N ARG A 2 -18.32 -25.70 33.58
CA ARG A 2 -17.23 -25.43 32.62
C ARG A 2 -17.10 -23.92 32.47
N ALA A 3 -15.97 -23.36 32.89
CA ALA A 3 -15.63 -21.95 32.70
C ALA A 3 -15.44 -21.69 31.20
N GLY A 4 -16.31 -20.88 30.62
CA GLY A 4 -16.22 -20.45 29.24
C GLY A 4 -14.97 -19.60 29.05
N LYS A 5 -14.04 -20.03 28.19
CA LYS A 5 -12.96 -19.22 27.68
C LYS A 5 -13.57 -18.01 26.97
N LYS A 6 -13.46 -16.81 27.56
CA LYS A 6 -13.69 -15.56 26.85
C LYS A 6 -12.66 -15.49 25.70
N GLN A 7 -13.13 -15.67 24.47
CA GLN A 7 -12.36 -15.29 23.30
C GLN A 7 -12.18 -13.76 23.37
N HIS A 8 -10.97 -13.31 23.66
CA HIS A 8 -10.59 -11.93 23.40
C HIS A 8 -10.62 -11.73 21.87
N THR A 9 -11.70 -11.19 21.36
CA THR A 9 -11.73 -10.61 20.01
C THR A 9 -10.77 -9.44 20.03
N GLY A 10 -9.53 -9.66 19.58
CA GLY A 10 -8.53 -8.64 19.49
C GLY A 10 -9.03 -7.50 18.62
N ALA A 11 -9.35 -6.36 19.22
CA ALA A 11 -9.77 -5.17 18.48
C ALA A 11 -8.66 -4.83 17.48
N ARG A 12 -9.01 -4.76 16.19
CA ARG A 12 -8.09 -4.32 15.15
C ARG A 12 -7.70 -2.87 15.45
N TYR A 13 -6.49 -2.68 15.91
CA TYR A 13 -5.98 -1.33 16.16
C TYR A 13 -5.69 -0.66 14.82
N ARG A 14 -6.57 0.23 14.41
CA ARG A 14 -6.43 1.09 13.22
C ARG A 14 -6.06 2.50 13.65
N GLY A 15 -5.47 3.28 12.73
CA GLY A 15 -5.36 4.71 12.92
C GLY A 15 -6.76 5.36 12.98
N GLU A 16 -6.86 6.48 13.66
CA GLU A 16 -8.09 7.28 13.79
C GLU A 16 -8.11 8.42 12.76
N GLU A 17 -6.92 8.76 12.24
CA GLU A 17 -6.71 9.83 11.27
C GLU A 17 -5.78 9.38 10.13
N PRO A 18 -5.85 10.06 8.95
CA PRO A 18 -4.91 9.84 7.85
C PRO A 18 -3.46 10.05 8.28
N GLY A 19 -2.57 9.16 7.85
CA GLY A 19 -1.14 9.26 8.14
C GLY A 19 -0.72 8.82 9.55
N GLN A 20 -1.66 8.64 10.46
CA GLN A 20 -1.38 8.34 11.85
C GLN A 20 -0.73 6.98 12.06
N ARG A 21 -1.21 5.96 11.34
CA ARG A 21 -0.71 4.59 11.47
C ARG A 21 -0.51 3.92 10.13
N TRP A 22 0.71 3.42 9.92
CA TRP A 22 1.10 2.65 8.74
C TRP A 22 1.48 1.22 9.10
N GLU A 23 1.02 0.28 8.30
CA GLU A 23 1.48 -1.11 8.29
C GLU A 23 2.44 -1.30 7.12
N ILE A 24 3.52 -2.04 7.35
CA ILE A 24 4.66 -2.13 6.45
C ILE A 24 5.06 -3.57 6.27
N ASP A 25 5.38 -3.93 5.04
CA ASP A 25 5.87 -5.26 4.72
C ASP A 25 6.74 -5.23 3.47
N PHE A 26 7.71 -6.15 3.41
CA PHE A 26 8.39 -6.51 2.17
C PHE A 26 7.76 -7.75 1.58
N THR A 27 7.54 -7.77 0.29
CA THR A 27 7.02 -8.95 -0.40
C THR A 27 7.79 -9.22 -1.67
N GLU A 28 8.20 -10.47 -1.85
CA GLU A 28 8.88 -10.92 -3.05
C GLU A 28 7.92 -10.91 -4.25
N VAL A 29 8.44 -10.48 -5.39
CA VAL A 29 7.77 -10.52 -6.69
C VAL A 29 8.71 -11.15 -7.71
N ARG A 30 8.19 -11.58 -8.87
CA ARG A 30 9.04 -12.07 -9.95
C ARG A 30 10.09 -11.02 -10.34
N PRO A 31 11.27 -11.42 -10.83
CA PRO A 31 12.28 -10.50 -11.33
C PRO A 31 11.70 -9.52 -12.36
N GLY A 32 11.94 -8.24 -12.15
CA GLY A 32 11.52 -7.16 -13.03
C GLY A 32 12.70 -6.38 -13.59
N LYS A 33 12.41 -5.33 -14.35
CA LYS A 33 13.43 -4.43 -14.90
C LYS A 33 14.35 -3.91 -13.79
N TYR A 34 15.56 -3.55 -14.15
CA TYR A 34 16.58 -2.98 -13.25
C TYR A 34 17.01 -3.88 -12.09
N GLY A 35 16.69 -5.18 -12.14
CA GLY A 35 17.01 -6.14 -11.08
C GLY A 35 16.20 -5.96 -9.81
N TYR A 36 14.99 -5.41 -9.90
CA TYR A 36 14.03 -5.36 -8.81
C TYR A 36 13.27 -6.69 -8.69
N PHE A 37 13.15 -7.21 -7.48
CA PHE A 37 12.40 -8.43 -7.19
C PHE A 37 11.69 -8.42 -5.83
N TYR A 38 11.70 -7.27 -5.14
CA TYR A 38 10.88 -7.03 -3.96
C TYR A 38 10.01 -5.78 -4.12
N LEU A 39 8.89 -5.78 -3.43
CA LEU A 39 8.08 -4.59 -3.17
C LEU A 39 8.15 -4.29 -1.67
N LEU A 40 8.54 -3.07 -1.34
CA LEU A 40 8.26 -2.49 -0.03
C LEU A 40 6.88 -1.87 -0.07
N VAL A 41 5.94 -2.40 0.69
CA VAL A 41 4.53 -1.97 0.72
C VAL A 41 4.23 -1.30 2.05
N LEU A 42 3.59 -0.14 1.99
CA LEU A 42 3.13 0.62 3.14
C LEU A 42 1.63 0.91 2.97
N VAL A 43 0.84 0.62 3.99
CA VAL A 43 -0.61 0.83 4.00
C VAL A 43 -0.99 1.72 5.17
N ASP A 44 -1.62 2.84 4.88
CA ASP A 44 -2.31 3.63 5.90
C ASP A 44 -3.56 2.86 6.36
N THR A 45 -3.60 2.54 7.65
CA THR A 45 -4.64 1.66 8.20
C THR A 45 -6.00 2.34 8.36
N PHE A 46 -6.05 3.66 8.35
CA PHE A 46 -7.28 4.44 8.39
C PHE A 46 -7.93 4.53 7.01
N LEU A 47 -7.15 4.94 6.02
CA LEU A 47 -7.63 5.21 4.66
C LEU A 47 -7.67 3.96 3.78
N GLY A 48 -6.80 2.99 4.02
CA GLY A 48 -6.44 1.97 3.04
C GLY A 48 -5.55 2.50 1.91
N TRP A 49 -5.01 3.71 2.06
CA TRP A 49 -4.07 4.28 1.10
C TRP A 49 -2.80 3.46 1.05
N VAL A 50 -2.33 3.16 -0.15
CA VAL A 50 -1.14 2.32 -0.33
C VAL A 50 -0.03 3.06 -1.07
N LYS A 51 1.18 2.83 -0.61
CA LYS A 51 2.42 3.12 -1.32
C LYS A 51 3.22 1.83 -1.47
N ALA A 52 3.79 1.63 -2.64
CA ALA A 52 4.69 0.52 -2.86
C ALA A 52 5.89 0.98 -3.69
N PHE A 53 7.05 0.42 -3.38
CA PHE A 53 8.32 0.79 -3.99
C PHE A 53 9.06 -0.46 -4.45
N PRO A 54 9.52 -0.50 -5.71
CA PRO A 54 10.42 -1.55 -6.16
C PRO A 54 11.73 -1.47 -5.38
N THR A 55 12.25 -2.60 -4.91
CA THR A 55 13.52 -2.69 -4.22
C THR A 55 14.31 -3.92 -4.68
N LYS A 56 15.65 -3.85 -4.54
CA LYS A 56 16.55 -4.96 -4.85
C LYS A 56 16.78 -5.88 -3.66
N GLY A 57 16.33 -5.49 -2.49
CA GLY A 57 16.50 -6.25 -1.26
C GLY A 57 15.63 -5.71 -0.14
N GLU A 58 15.47 -6.52 0.88
CA GLU A 58 14.70 -6.27 2.09
C GLU A 58 15.64 -5.78 3.20
N THR A 59 16.03 -4.52 3.17
CA THR A 59 16.98 -4.00 4.18
C THR A 59 16.44 -2.78 4.91
N ALA A 60 16.85 -2.63 6.17
CA ALA A 60 16.53 -1.49 7.00
C ALA A 60 16.92 -0.15 6.35
N ILE A 61 18.06 -0.10 5.65
CA ILE A 61 18.54 1.11 4.97
C ILE A 61 17.62 1.49 3.81
N VAL A 62 17.17 0.50 3.02
CA VAL A 62 16.22 0.73 1.93
C VAL A 62 14.92 1.30 2.48
N PHE A 63 14.39 0.68 3.54
CA PHE A 63 13.20 1.16 4.21
C PHE A 63 13.37 2.60 4.73
N ALA A 64 14.44 2.87 5.51
CA ALA A 64 14.69 4.18 6.09
C ALA A 64 14.76 5.29 5.02
N LYS A 65 15.48 5.03 3.92
CA LYS A 65 15.55 5.97 2.78
C LYS A 65 14.17 6.24 2.18
N LYS A 66 13.33 5.22 2.02
CA LYS A 66 11.99 5.37 1.45
C LYS A 66 11.04 6.13 2.38
N ILE A 67 11.05 5.85 3.67
CA ILE A 67 10.27 6.61 4.66
C ILE A 67 10.63 8.08 4.64
N LEU A 68 11.91 8.40 4.75
CA LEU A 68 12.38 9.78 4.83
C LEU A 68 12.14 10.57 3.53
N LYS A 69 12.21 9.92 2.37
CA LYS A 69 12.06 10.57 1.07
C LYS A 69 10.62 10.64 0.57
N GLU A 70 9.84 9.60 0.82
CA GLU A 70 8.56 9.40 0.13
C GLU A 70 7.34 9.54 1.06
N ILE A 71 7.47 9.21 2.34
CA ILE A 71 6.35 9.22 3.28
C ILE A 71 6.34 10.50 4.11
N VAL A 72 7.40 10.74 4.86
CA VAL A 72 7.47 11.90 5.78
C VAL A 72 7.19 13.24 5.08
N PRO A 73 7.76 13.56 3.91
CA PRO A 73 7.53 14.85 3.28
C PRO A 73 6.11 15.05 2.74
N ARG A 74 5.35 13.96 2.54
CA ARG A 74 4.02 14.00 1.92
C ARG A 74 2.87 13.78 2.89
N TYR A 75 3.11 12.98 3.93
CA TYR A 75 2.07 12.53 4.88
C TYR A 75 2.38 12.92 6.32
N GLY A 76 3.51 13.58 6.57
CA GLY A 76 3.95 13.91 7.92
C GLY A 76 4.61 12.73 8.63
N LEU A 77 4.89 12.92 9.92
CA LEU A 77 5.49 11.91 10.79
C LEU A 77 4.41 10.94 11.29
N PRO A 78 4.50 9.65 10.97
CA PRO A 78 3.58 8.65 11.51
C PRO A 78 3.68 8.57 13.05
N VAL A 79 2.54 8.51 13.72
CA VAL A 79 2.51 8.27 15.16
C VAL A 79 2.90 6.83 15.48
N THR A 80 2.44 5.89 14.65
CA THR A 80 2.71 4.46 14.82
C THR A 80 3.04 3.81 13.48
N MET A 81 4.04 2.96 13.47
CA MET A 81 4.35 2.04 12.37
C MET A 81 4.30 0.60 12.87
N GLY A 82 3.69 -0.28 12.09
CA GLY A 82 3.61 -1.71 12.37
C GLY A 82 4.31 -2.51 11.28
N SER A 83 5.04 -3.56 11.65
CA SER A 83 5.66 -4.50 10.74
C SER A 83 5.70 -5.90 11.34
N ASP A 84 6.03 -6.89 10.53
CA ASP A 84 6.43 -8.19 11.03
C ASP A 84 7.79 -8.14 11.77
N ASN A 85 8.25 -9.31 12.22
CA ASN A 85 9.53 -9.50 12.88
C ASN A 85 10.68 -9.78 11.90
N GLY A 86 10.53 -9.41 10.62
CA GLY A 86 11.57 -9.58 9.62
C GLY A 86 12.88 -8.89 10.02
N PRO A 87 14.05 -9.43 9.62
CA PRO A 87 15.38 -8.90 10.02
C PRO A 87 15.57 -7.42 9.69
N ALA A 88 14.94 -6.94 8.63
CA ALA A 88 14.98 -5.52 8.25
C ALA A 88 14.37 -4.63 9.33
N PHE A 89 13.28 -5.06 9.96
CA PHE A 89 12.48 -4.25 10.87
C PHE A 89 12.90 -4.34 12.34
N VAL A 90 13.60 -5.40 12.73
CA VAL A 90 14.14 -5.55 14.11
C VAL A 90 15.52 -4.92 14.30
N SER A 91 16.09 -4.32 13.24
CA SER A 91 17.43 -3.78 13.24
C SER A 91 17.58 -2.52 14.11
N GLN A 92 18.79 -2.26 14.60
CA GLN A 92 19.13 -1.03 15.33
C GLN A 92 18.87 0.24 14.50
N ILE A 93 19.02 0.16 13.17
CA ILE A 93 18.73 1.27 12.24
C ILE A 93 17.27 1.70 12.36
N ILE A 94 16.35 0.75 12.41
CA ILE A 94 14.93 1.03 12.52
C ILE A 94 14.57 1.56 13.90
N GLN A 95 15.19 1.02 14.94
CA GLN A 95 14.99 1.52 16.31
C GLN A 95 15.47 2.97 16.44
N GLY A 96 16.66 3.29 15.92
CA GLY A 96 17.19 4.65 15.88
C GLY A 96 16.33 5.61 15.04
N LEU A 97 15.85 5.15 13.89
CA LEU A 97 14.93 5.92 13.04
C LEU A 97 13.62 6.22 13.77
N ALA A 98 12.99 5.22 14.38
CA ALA A 98 11.75 5.38 15.13
C ALA A 98 11.91 6.37 16.28
N GLN A 99 13.01 6.27 17.02
CA GLN A 99 13.34 7.20 18.09
C GLN A 99 13.52 8.63 17.58
N THR A 100 14.28 8.82 16.51
CA THR A 100 14.54 10.14 15.91
C THR A 100 13.25 10.79 15.39
N LEU A 101 12.36 10.01 14.79
CA LEU A 101 11.08 10.48 14.27
C LEU A 101 9.99 10.62 15.33
N GLY A 102 10.23 10.18 16.58
CA GLY A 102 9.21 10.13 17.62
C GLY A 102 8.07 9.14 17.33
N THR A 103 8.30 8.17 16.44
CA THR A 103 7.31 7.19 15.99
C THR A 103 7.33 5.95 16.87
N LYS A 104 6.17 5.46 17.27
CA LYS A 104 6.05 4.18 17.98
C LYS A 104 6.13 3.02 16.99
N TRP A 105 7.19 2.21 17.06
CA TRP A 105 7.32 1.00 16.27
C TRP A 105 6.67 -0.19 16.96
N LYS A 106 5.78 -0.91 16.27
CA LYS A 106 5.12 -2.10 16.79
C LYS A 106 5.45 -3.30 15.90
N LEU A 107 6.14 -4.27 16.46
CA LEU A 107 6.34 -5.57 15.81
C LEU A 107 5.10 -6.44 16.07
N HIS A 108 4.61 -7.08 15.00
CA HIS A 108 3.48 -8.01 15.10
C HIS A 108 4.01 -9.36 15.57
N CYS A 109 3.43 -9.89 16.64
CA CYS A 109 3.71 -11.24 17.07
C CYS A 109 3.03 -12.24 16.10
N GLU A 110 3.72 -13.32 15.77
CA GLU A 110 3.24 -14.41 14.89
C GLU A 110 1.90 -15.01 15.33
N TYR A 111 1.56 -14.88 16.61
CA TYR A 111 0.31 -15.39 17.18
C TYR A 111 -0.89 -14.45 17.09
N ASN A 112 -0.76 -13.26 16.48
CA ASN A 112 -1.87 -12.33 16.29
C ASN A 112 -2.06 -11.95 14.83
N PRO A 113 -2.58 -12.86 13.98
CA PRO A 113 -2.73 -12.63 12.54
C PRO A 113 -3.69 -11.51 12.17
N GLN A 114 -4.41 -10.95 13.14
CA GLN A 114 -5.32 -9.83 12.89
C GLN A 114 -4.60 -8.47 12.81
N SER A 115 -3.36 -8.36 13.30
CA SER A 115 -2.63 -7.10 13.31
C SER A 115 -1.94 -6.78 11.97
N SER A 116 -1.44 -7.79 11.23
CA SER A 116 -0.78 -7.64 9.93
C SER A 116 -1.72 -7.84 8.73
N GLY A 117 -2.91 -8.34 8.95
CA GLY A 117 -3.84 -8.79 7.91
C GLY A 117 -4.27 -7.69 6.90
N GLN A 118 -3.95 -6.41 7.13
CA GLN A 118 -4.26 -5.35 6.16
C GLN A 118 -3.18 -5.23 5.10
N VAL A 119 -1.91 -5.21 5.50
CA VAL A 119 -0.79 -5.17 4.55
C VAL A 119 -0.67 -6.47 3.76
N GLU A 120 -0.91 -7.62 4.40
CA GLU A 120 -0.92 -8.93 3.72
C GLU A 120 -1.98 -9.01 2.62
N ARG A 121 -3.22 -8.56 2.91
CA ARG A 121 -4.27 -8.47 1.89
C ARG A 121 -3.91 -7.50 0.78
N MET A 122 -3.27 -6.38 1.12
CA MET A 122 -2.82 -5.41 0.13
C MET A 122 -1.72 -5.99 -0.76
N ASN A 123 -0.75 -6.72 -0.21
CA ASN A 123 0.28 -7.43 -0.97
C ASN A 123 -0.34 -8.39 -1.98
N ARG A 124 -1.36 -9.16 -1.57
CA ARG A 124 -2.08 -10.04 -2.49
C ARG A 124 -2.79 -9.25 -3.59
N THR A 125 -3.53 -8.21 -3.23
CA THR A 125 -4.24 -7.36 -4.20
C THR A 125 -3.28 -6.72 -5.20
N LEU A 126 -2.13 -6.19 -4.74
CA LEU A 126 -1.11 -5.62 -5.62
C LEU A 126 -0.53 -6.67 -6.58
N LYS A 127 -0.17 -7.85 -6.08
CA LYS A 127 0.36 -8.94 -6.91
C LYS A 127 -0.65 -9.42 -7.96
N GLU A 128 -1.91 -9.59 -7.59
CA GLU A 128 -2.99 -9.98 -8.50
C GLU A 128 -3.21 -8.92 -9.58
N THR A 129 -3.26 -7.65 -9.19
CA THR A 129 -3.46 -6.52 -10.14
C THR A 129 -2.27 -6.37 -11.07
N LEU A 130 -1.04 -6.43 -10.56
CA LEU A 130 0.19 -6.42 -11.36
C LEU A 130 0.21 -7.58 -12.37
N THR A 131 -0.15 -8.78 -11.93
CA THR A 131 -0.20 -9.95 -12.82
C THR A 131 -1.20 -9.76 -13.94
N LYS A 132 -2.41 -9.29 -13.64
CA LYS A 132 -3.43 -8.99 -14.66
C LYS A 132 -2.93 -7.95 -15.66
N LEU A 133 -2.42 -6.81 -15.20
CA LEU A 133 -1.89 -5.76 -16.06
C LEU A 133 -0.72 -6.25 -16.92
N THR A 134 0.16 -7.09 -16.37
CA THR A 134 1.27 -7.66 -17.13
C THR A 134 0.79 -8.60 -18.24
N ILE A 135 -0.21 -9.44 -17.96
CA ILE A 135 -0.78 -10.34 -18.97
C ILE A 135 -1.47 -9.52 -20.08
N GLU A 136 -2.21 -8.49 -19.71
CA GLU A 136 -2.98 -7.67 -20.65
C GLU A 136 -2.11 -6.76 -21.52
N THR A 137 -1.04 -6.21 -20.96
CA THR A 137 -0.22 -5.20 -21.65
C THR A 137 1.11 -5.74 -22.18
N GLY A 138 1.57 -6.91 -21.71
CA GLY A 138 2.92 -7.40 -21.95
C GLY A 138 4.02 -6.61 -21.25
N GLY A 139 3.66 -5.62 -20.40
CA GLY A 139 4.59 -4.72 -19.74
C GLY A 139 5.29 -5.36 -18.52
N ASP A 140 6.42 -4.77 -18.14
CA ASP A 140 7.12 -5.14 -16.91
C ASP A 140 6.41 -4.57 -15.68
N TRP A 141 6.36 -5.33 -14.60
CA TRP A 141 5.64 -4.94 -13.40
C TRP A 141 6.18 -3.66 -12.74
N VAL A 142 7.48 -3.35 -12.88
CA VAL A 142 8.07 -2.12 -12.33
C VAL A 142 7.49 -0.90 -13.03
N THR A 143 7.32 -0.98 -14.35
CA THR A 143 6.68 0.07 -15.16
C THR A 143 5.18 0.18 -14.87
N LEU A 144 4.52 -0.95 -14.58
CA LEU A 144 3.07 -1.02 -14.34
C LEU A 144 2.68 -0.68 -12.89
N LEU A 145 3.64 -0.66 -11.96
CA LEU A 145 3.36 -0.41 -10.54
C LEU A 145 2.62 0.91 -10.26
N PRO A 146 2.97 2.07 -10.87
CA PRO A 146 2.23 3.31 -10.66
C PRO A 146 0.74 3.19 -11.04
N PHE A 147 0.44 2.48 -12.12
CA PHE A 147 -0.94 2.25 -12.58
C PHE A 147 -1.70 1.30 -11.64
N THR A 148 -1.01 0.28 -11.14
CA THR A 148 -1.56 -0.62 -10.11
C THR A 148 -1.92 0.15 -8.84
N LEU A 149 -1.02 1.00 -8.36
CA LEU A 149 -1.27 1.85 -7.18
C LEU A 149 -2.44 2.80 -7.42
N PHE A 150 -2.50 3.40 -8.61
CA PHE A 150 -3.62 4.24 -9.00
C PHE A 150 -4.94 3.47 -8.97
N GLN A 151 -5.02 2.28 -9.56
CA GLN A 151 -6.21 1.45 -9.56
C GLN A 151 -6.63 1.07 -8.13
N VAL A 152 -5.70 0.60 -7.30
CA VAL A 152 -5.99 0.17 -5.94
C VAL A 152 -6.46 1.34 -5.07
N CYS A 153 -5.82 2.52 -5.17
CA CYS A 153 -6.23 3.70 -4.40
C CYS A 153 -7.57 4.30 -4.88
N ASN A 154 -8.03 3.95 -6.07
CA ASN A 154 -9.32 4.38 -6.64
C ASN A 154 -10.38 3.26 -6.64
N THR A 155 -10.12 2.14 -5.98
CA THR A 155 -11.12 1.09 -5.75
C THR A 155 -11.83 1.35 -4.42
N PRO A 156 -13.17 1.21 -4.35
CA PRO A 156 -13.93 1.40 -3.11
C PRO A 156 -13.39 0.53 -1.98
N TYR A 157 -13.15 1.14 -0.82
CA TYR A 157 -12.55 0.48 0.33
C TYR A 157 -13.47 0.51 1.56
N LYS A 158 -13.96 1.68 1.96
CA LYS A 158 -14.76 1.87 3.18
C LYS A 158 -15.93 2.79 2.87
N LEU A 159 -17.14 2.40 3.28
CA LEU A 159 -18.36 3.16 3.03
C LEU A 159 -18.58 3.53 1.54
N ASN A 160 -18.20 2.64 0.64
CA ASN A 160 -18.15 2.89 -0.81
C ASN A 160 -17.30 4.07 -1.26
N LEU A 161 -16.44 4.59 -0.40
CA LEU A 161 -15.45 5.60 -0.74
C LEU A 161 -14.10 4.94 -1.07
N THR A 162 -13.42 5.52 -2.04
CA THR A 162 -12.06 5.12 -2.39
C THR A 162 -11.05 5.75 -1.42
N PRO A 163 -9.87 5.15 -1.21
CA PRO A 163 -8.79 5.78 -0.47
C PRO A 163 -8.44 7.17 -0.99
N PHE A 164 -8.54 7.39 -2.31
CA PHE A 164 -8.30 8.69 -2.93
C PHE A 164 -9.33 9.73 -2.49
N GLU A 165 -10.63 9.40 -2.53
CA GLU A 165 -11.69 10.32 -2.12
C GLU A 165 -11.58 10.71 -0.65
N ILE A 166 -11.27 9.73 0.21
CA ILE A 166 -11.10 10.00 1.65
C ILE A 166 -9.89 10.91 1.89
N LEU A 167 -8.76 10.68 1.20
CA LEU A 167 -7.54 11.48 1.36
C LEU A 167 -7.67 12.87 0.74
N CYS A 168 -8.15 12.94 -0.51
CA CYS A 168 -8.14 14.16 -1.32
C CYS A 168 -9.44 14.97 -1.21
N LYS A 169 -10.48 14.42 -0.57
CA LYS A 169 -11.82 15.01 -0.43
C LYS A 169 -12.46 15.43 -1.75
N ARG A 170 -12.10 14.74 -2.83
CA ARG A 170 -12.64 14.96 -4.19
C ARG A 170 -12.60 13.65 -4.97
N PRO A 171 -13.43 13.49 -6.01
CA PRO A 171 -13.36 12.31 -6.87
C PRO A 171 -12.00 12.21 -7.59
N PRO A 172 -11.58 11.00 -7.98
CA PRO A 172 -10.35 10.79 -8.74
C PRO A 172 -10.38 11.56 -10.07
N PRO A 173 -9.23 12.06 -10.54
CA PRO A 173 -9.16 12.90 -11.75
C PRO A 173 -9.44 12.15 -13.07
N VAL A 174 -9.76 10.87 -13.00
CA VAL A 174 -10.15 10.05 -14.17
C VAL A 174 -11.60 10.17 -14.56
N CYS A 175 -12.45 10.71 -13.69
CA CYS A 175 -13.81 11.05 -14.10
C CYS A 175 -13.75 12.43 -14.77
N PRO A 176 -14.10 12.54 -16.07
CA PRO A 176 -14.44 13.86 -16.61
C PRO A 176 -15.43 14.50 -15.64
N ILE A 177 -15.32 15.81 -15.44
CA ILE A 177 -16.24 16.58 -14.60
C ILE A 177 -17.61 16.60 -15.31
N PHE A 178 -18.24 15.44 -15.41
CA PHE A 178 -19.65 15.36 -15.73
C PHE A 178 -20.38 15.28 -14.39
N GLU A 179 -21.32 16.18 -14.25
CA GLU A 179 -22.22 16.36 -13.12
C GLU A 179 -22.49 15.03 -12.38
N ARG A 180 -22.40 15.06 -11.07
CA ARG A 180 -22.61 13.92 -10.13
C ARG A 180 -23.93 13.17 -10.30
N LYS A 181 -24.56 13.27 -11.44
CA LYS A 181 -25.94 12.78 -11.62
C LYS A 181 -26.08 11.52 -12.42
N CYS A 182 -25.21 10.79 -12.92
CA CYS A 182 -25.61 9.54 -13.62
C CYS A 182 -24.57 8.82 -14.50
N LEU A 183 -23.31 8.78 -14.14
CA LEU A 183 -22.46 7.82 -14.84
C LEU A 183 -22.01 6.70 -13.88
N PRO A 184 -22.22 5.44 -14.27
CA PRO A 184 -21.60 4.34 -13.58
C PRO A 184 -20.06 4.55 -13.59
N PRO A 185 -19.35 4.07 -12.55
CA PRO A 185 -17.89 4.14 -12.54
C PRO A 185 -17.35 3.58 -13.85
N PRO A 186 -16.27 4.16 -14.42
CA PRO A 186 -15.72 3.70 -15.68
C PRO A 186 -15.50 2.19 -15.61
N THR A 187 -15.99 1.50 -16.61
CA THR A 187 -15.83 0.04 -16.68
C THR A 187 -14.35 -0.30 -16.65
N LEU A 188 -14.00 -1.43 -16.08
CA LEU A 188 -12.63 -1.93 -16.03
C LEU A 188 -11.95 -1.83 -17.42
N GLY A 189 -12.69 -2.07 -18.50
CA GLY A 189 -12.20 -1.95 -19.88
C GLY A 189 -11.82 -0.53 -20.31
N GLN A 190 -12.57 0.50 -19.89
CA GLN A 190 -12.21 1.91 -20.19
C GLN A 190 -10.96 2.33 -19.45
N PHE A 191 -10.80 1.90 -18.21
CA PHE A 191 -9.60 2.13 -17.44
C PHE A 191 -8.38 1.42 -18.04
N GLN A 192 -8.54 0.16 -18.45
CA GLN A 192 -7.51 -0.63 -19.13
C GLN A 192 -7.06 0.01 -20.45
N GLN A 193 -7.98 0.51 -21.22
CA GLN A 193 -7.67 1.18 -22.50
C GLN A 193 -6.88 2.47 -22.29
N THR A 194 -7.19 3.23 -21.24
CA THR A 194 -6.41 4.41 -20.85
C THR A 194 -5.00 4.01 -20.39
N LEU A 195 -4.86 2.95 -19.60
CA LEU A 195 -3.57 2.41 -19.18
C LEU A 195 -2.71 1.93 -20.35
N MET A 196 -3.30 1.22 -21.31
CA MET A 196 -2.59 0.79 -22.52
C MET A 196 -2.06 1.97 -23.34
N THR A 197 -2.84 3.02 -23.46
CA THR A 197 -2.43 4.25 -24.15
C THR A 197 -1.27 4.93 -23.42
N LEU A 198 -1.37 5.08 -22.10
CA LEU A 198 -0.31 5.69 -21.28
C LEU A 198 0.97 4.84 -21.28
N SER A 199 0.85 3.51 -21.25
CA SER A 199 2.00 2.60 -21.35
C SER A 199 2.72 2.74 -22.70
N LYS A 200 2.00 2.90 -23.80
CA LYS A 200 2.60 3.15 -25.12
C LYS A 200 3.38 4.46 -25.17
N VAL A 201 2.83 5.53 -24.60
CA VAL A 201 3.52 6.83 -24.50
C VAL A 201 4.80 6.73 -23.68
N HIS A 202 4.77 5.98 -22.58
CA HIS A 202 5.93 5.81 -21.69
C HIS A 202 7.04 4.93 -22.28
N ASN A 203 6.71 4.04 -23.19
CA ASN A 203 7.70 3.17 -23.86
C ASN A 203 8.37 3.86 -25.08
N HIS A 204 7.87 5.02 -25.49
CA HIS A 204 8.44 5.84 -26.59
C HIS A 204 9.16 7.10 -26.11
N ALA A 205 9.19 7.37 -24.79
CA ALA A 205 9.95 8.44 -24.15
C ALA A 205 11.20 7.87 -23.45
#